data_e9145fec2e4fdf8390a9c81387dd4ccd
#
_entry.id   e9145fec2e4fdf8390a9c81387dd4ccd
#
_cell.length_a   1.000
_cell.length_b   1.000
_cell.length_c   1.000
_cell.angle_alpha   90.00
_cell.angle_beta   90.00
_cell.angle_gamma   90.00
#
_symmetry.space_group_name_H-M   'P 1'
#
loop_
_entity.id
_entity.type
_entity.pdbx_description
1 polymer ?
#
loop_
_entity_poly.entity_id
_entity_poly.type
_entity_poly.pdbx_seq_one_letter_code
_entity_poly.pdbx_strand_id
1 'polypeptide(L)'
;MIPKSKNTVITVIIHILIWGVFGLIYFSPPLNWNIAIPYQLWIKQGIILSLLVVAFYVNSLVLVPKFVLKNRTSLYFVIITSIVAIILLLNIYADELLNIRQLMEAAFHKKGPQKHRGGRDHGWDFALLAMTALVLGISTSITAIQKWQKDKQLHQEKEQERVTSELSFLKAQINPHFFFNTLNNIYALTHVNAEISRKAIHQLSRMMRYVLYDTQNSTTLLSQEIAFIKDYIDLMKLRLTDVVKIDFSTPAALKDMGIAPMIFLPFIENAFK
;
A
#
# COMPACT_ATOMS: atom_id res chain seq x y z
N MET A 1 -18.95 1.97 -0.13
CA MET A 1 -18.25 2.72 0.95
C MET A 1 -18.94 2.43 2.27
N ILE A 2 -18.40 1.57 3.13
CA ILE A 2 -18.93 1.34 4.50
C ILE A 2 -18.52 2.56 5.33
N PRO A 3 -19.42 3.23 6.05
CA PRO A 3 -19.10 4.43 6.80
C PRO A 3 -17.99 4.14 7.83
N LYS A 4 -16.97 4.99 7.85
CA LYS A 4 -15.78 4.91 8.73
C LYS A 4 -16.14 4.63 10.22
N SER A 5 -17.29 5.06 10.68
CA SER A 5 -17.76 4.87 12.05
C SER A 5 -18.14 3.42 12.39
N LYS A 6 -18.73 2.65 11.46
CA LYS A 6 -19.05 1.23 11.68
C LYS A 6 -17.79 0.38 11.87
N ASN A 7 -16.74 0.63 11.11
CA ASN A 7 -15.50 -0.12 11.24
C ASN A 7 -14.81 0.11 12.60
N THR A 8 -14.90 1.32 13.15
CA THR A 8 -14.32 1.63 14.48
C THR A 8 -15.04 0.90 15.59
N VAL A 9 -16.38 0.87 15.57
CA VAL A 9 -17.18 0.16 16.58
C VAL A 9 -16.89 -1.34 16.55
N ILE A 10 -16.85 -1.96 15.37
CA ILE A 10 -16.52 -3.37 15.20
C ILE A 10 -15.13 -3.67 15.76
N THR A 11 -14.15 -2.85 15.46
CA THR A 11 -12.76 -3.01 15.96
C THR A 11 -12.74 -2.98 17.49
N VAL A 12 -13.41 -2.02 18.11
CA VAL A 12 -13.48 -1.92 19.58
C VAL A 12 -14.12 -3.17 20.20
N ILE A 13 -15.23 -3.64 19.64
CA ILE A 13 -15.92 -4.86 20.12
C ILE A 13 -14.98 -6.07 20.01
N ILE A 14 -14.28 -6.23 18.90
CA ILE A 14 -13.29 -7.32 18.71
C ILE A 14 -12.20 -7.26 19.79
N HIS A 15 -11.64 -6.08 20.06
CA HIS A 15 -10.62 -5.94 21.11
C HIS A 15 -11.19 -6.30 22.51
N ILE A 16 -12.41 -5.86 22.83
CA ILE A 16 -13.04 -6.20 24.11
C ILE A 16 -13.25 -7.71 24.21
N LEU A 17 -13.72 -8.37 23.15
CA LEU A 17 -13.92 -9.82 23.13
C LEU A 17 -12.59 -10.58 23.28
N ILE A 18 -11.55 -10.19 22.56
CA ILE A 18 -10.23 -10.82 22.66
C ILE A 18 -9.67 -10.70 24.07
N TRP A 19 -9.69 -9.50 24.67
CA TRP A 19 -9.21 -9.31 26.02
C TRP A 19 -10.09 -9.97 27.06
N GLY A 20 -11.42 -10.07 26.83
CA GLY A 20 -12.35 -10.82 27.67
C GLY A 20 -12.04 -12.31 27.68
N VAL A 21 -11.87 -12.93 26.50
CA VAL A 21 -11.49 -14.35 26.39
C VAL A 21 -10.10 -14.60 26.99
N PHE A 22 -9.12 -13.73 26.70
CA PHE A 22 -7.80 -13.84 27.28
C PHE A 22 -7.84 -13.75 28.81
N GLY A 23 -8.62 -12.81 29.35
CA GLY A 23 -8.82 -12.66 30.80
C GLY A 23 -9.45 -13.92 31.40
N LEU A 24 -10.51 -14.48 30.80
CA LEU A 24 -11.13 -15.71 31.26
C LEU A 24 -10.13 -16.88 31.35
N ILE A 25 -9.29 -17.05 30.31
CA ILE A 25 -8.26 -18.08 30.31
C ILE A 25 -7.21 -17.77 31.40
N TYR A 26 -6.80 -16.53 31.58
CA TYR A 26 -5.78 -16.11 32.55
C TYR A 26 -6.23 -16.28 34.00
N PHE A 27 -7.54 -16.06 34.26
CA PHE A 27 -8.11 -16.23 35.61
C PHE A 27 -8.58 -17.67 35.89
N SER A 28 -8.63 -18.59 34.90
CA SER A 28 -9.16 -19.92 35.06
C SER A 28 -8.33 -20.89 35.93
N PRO A 29 -6.95 -20.88 35.90
CA PRO A 29 -6.16 -21.88 36.61
C PRO A 29 -6.42 -21.95 38.12
N PRO A 30 -6.51 -20.83 38.87
CA PRO A 30 -6.77 -20.86 40.30
C PRO A 30 -8.14 -21.50 40.66
N LEU A 31 -9.14 -21.35 39.79
CA LEU A 31 -10.49 -21.89 40.03
C LEU A 31 -10.51 -23.42 40.15
N ASN A 32 -9.54 -24.11 39.53
CA ASN A 32 -9.44 -25.57 39.53
C ASN A 32 -8.72 -26.16 40.76
N TRP A 33 -8.20 -25.32 41.65
CA TRP A 33 -7.37 -25.78 42.77
C TRP A 33 -8.18 -26.35 43.94
N ASN A 34 -9.47 -26.12 43.95
CA ASN A 34 -10.40 -26.65 44.99
C ASN A 34 -9.97 -26.25 46.40
N ILE A 35 -9.49 -25.02 46.56
CA ILE A 35 -9.11 -24.37 47.83
C ILE A 35 -9.79 -22.98 47.93
N ALA A 36 -9.86 -22.44 49.14
CA ALA A 36 -10.28 -21.06 49.35
C ALA A 36 -9.19 -20.10 48.86
N ILE A 37 -9.37 -19.53 47.66
CA ILE A 37 -8.39 -18.66 47.03
C ILE A 37 -8.37 -17.28 47.75
N PRO A 38 -7.21 -16.79 48.22
CA PRO A 38 -7.11 -15.47 48.81
C PRO A 38 -7.48 -14.39 47.79
N TYR A 39 -8.25 -13.38 48.18
CA TYR A 39 -8.67 -12.29 47.30
C TYR A 39 -7.46 -11.47 46.77
N GLN A 40 -6.35 -11.45 47.50
CA GLN A 40 -5.08 -10.79 47.09
C GLN A 40 -4.53 -11.37 45.77
N LEU A 41 -4.75 -12.68 45.53
CA LEU A 41 -4.33 -13.30 44.24
C LEU A 41 -5.11 -12.72 43.07
N TRP A 42 -6.42 -12.49 43.24
CA TRP A 42 -7.23 -11.87 42.19
C TRP A 42 -6.84 -10.42 41.91
N ILE A 43 -6.49 -9.66 42.95
CA ILE A 43 -5.95 -8.31 42.81
C ILE A 43 -4.64 -8.32 42.00
N LYS A 44 -3.71 -9.20 42.38
CA LYS A 44 -2.44 -9.37 41.63
C LYS A 44 -2.69 -9.72 40.17
N GLN A 45 -3.52 -10.71 39.89
CA GLN A 45 -3.83 -11.10 38.50
C GLN A 45 -4.47 -9.94 37.72
N GLY A 46 -5.36 -9.16 38.34
CA GLY A 46 -5.93 -7.97 37.72
C GLY A 46 -4.89 -6.91 37.37
N ILE A 47 -3.93 -6.67 38.25
CA ILE A 47 -2.81 -5.73 38.01
C ILE A 47 -1.96 -6.22 36.82
N ILE A 48 -1.56 -7.49 36.81
CA ILE A 48 -0.73 -8.07 35.73
C ILE A 48 -1.48 -8.04 34.40
N LEU A 49 -2.75 -8.41 34.37
CA LEU A 49 -3.57 -8.32 33.15
C LEU A 49 -3.61 -6.88 32.62
N SER A 50 -3.81 -5.90 33.50
CA SER A 50 -3.82 -4.49 33.12
C SER A 50 -2.48 -4.05 32.52
N LEU A 51 -1.35 -4.49 33.10
CA LEU A 51 -0.01 -4.23 32.58
C LEU A 51 0.19 -4.85 31.19
N LEU A 52 -0.30 -6.09 30.96
CA LEU A 52 -0.24 -6.75 29.65
C LEU A 52 -1.05 -5.97 28.58
N VAL A 53 -2.26 -5.51 28.95
CA VAL A 53 -3.09 -4.68 28.07
C VAL A 53 -2.35 -3.38 27.70
N VAL A 54 -1.80 -2.67 28.70
CA VAL A 54 -1.05 -1.44 28.48
C VAL A 54 0.18 -1.72 27.60
N ALA A 55 0.94 -2.77 27.88
CA ALA A 55 2.11 -3.15 27.11
C ALA A 55 1.76 -3.46 25.64
N PHE A 56 0.63 -4.17 25.40
CA PHE A 56 0.13 -4.43 24.05
C PHE A 56 -0.13 -3.13 23.27
N TYR A 57 -0.89 -2.20 23.84
CA TYR A 57 -1.23 -0.96 23.14
C TYR A 57 -0.03 -0.01 23.01
N VAL A 58 0.84 0.10 24.01
CA VAL A 58 2.09 0.85 23.91
C VAL A 58 2.98 0.27 22.78
N ASN A 59 3.09 -1.04 22.72
CA ASN A 59 3.84 -1.72 21.66
C ASN A 59 3.23 -1.43 20.27
N SER A 60 1.93 -1.66 20.12
CA SER A 60 1.23 -1.52 18.83
C SER A 60 1.19 -0.07 18.33
N LEU A 61 0.88 0.89 19.21
CA LEU A 61 0.64 2.28 18.82
C LEU A 61 1.90 3.14 18.80
N VAL A 62 2.91 2.78 19.62
CA VAL A 62 4.09 3.63 19.79
C VAL A 62 5.38 2.93 19.37
N LEU A 63 5.70 1.76 19.95
CA LEU A 63 7.01 1.15 19.78
C LEU A 63 7.22 0.61 18.37
N VAL A 64 6.30 -0.19 17.85
CA VAL A 64 6.41 -0.75 16.51
C VAL A 64 6.45 0.35 15.44
N PRO A 65 5.52 1.33 15.42
CA PRO A 65 5.56 2.40 14.42
C PRO A 65 6.79 3.30 14.49
N LYS A 66 7.30 3.55 15.72
CA LYS A 66 8.41 4.48 15.91
C LYS A 66 9.78 3.85 15.70
N PHE A 67 9.94 2.56 16.02
CA PHE A 67 11.26 1.90 16.03
C PHE A 67 11.36 0.80 14.98
N VAL A 68 10.42 -0.13 14.91
CA VAL A 68 10.48 -1.24 13.94
C VAL A 68 10.31 -0.72 12.51
N LEU A 69 9.27 0.08 12.26
CA LEU A 69 8.96 0.59 10.93
C LEU A 69 9.91 1.72 10.46
N LYS A 70 10.74 2.27 11.35
CA LYS A 70 11.78 3.26 11.02
C LYS A 70 13.20 2.66 11.00
N ASN A 71 13.32 1.33 10.90
CA ASN A 71 14.59 0.62 10.81
C ASN A 71 15.51 0.79 12.03
N ARG A 72 14.94 1.04 13.22
CA ARG A 72 15.64 1.14 14.51
C ARG A 72 15.37 -0.10 15.37
N THR A 73 15.51 -1.28 14.77
CA THR A 73 15.13 -2.56 15.39
C THR A 73 15.95 -2.88 16.63
N SER A 74 17.24 -2.53 16.68
CA SER A 74 18.09 -2.75 17.87
C SER A 74 17.54 -2.02 19.11
N LEU A 75 17.12 -0.75 18.94
CA LEU A 75 16.55 0.03 20.04
C LEU A 75 15.18 -0.54 20.47
N TYR A 76 14.39 -1.04 19.51
CA TYR A 76 13.14 -1.73 19.80
C TYR A 76 13.37 -2.95 20.71
N PHE A 77 14.35 -3.80 20.39
CA PHE A 77 14.67 -5.00 21.20
C PHE A 77 15.10 -4.64 22.61
N VAL A 78 15.90 -3.61 22.79
CA VAL A 78 16.30 -3.13 24.13
C VAL A 78 15.08 -2.69 24.93
N ILE A 79 14.20 -1.88 24.34
CA ILE A 79 12.99 -1.38 25.01
C ILE A 79 12.05 -2.52 25.37
N ILE A 80 11.78 -3.44 24.43
CA ILE A 80 10.84 -4.55 24.64
C ILE A 80 11.35 -5.50 25.73
N THR A 81 12.66 -5.80 25.75
CA THR A 81 13.29 -6.60 26.80
C THR A 81 13.19 -5.90 28.16
N SER A 82 13.39 -4.59 28.20
CA SER A 82 13.21 -3.81 29.42
C SER A 82 11.78 -3.84 29.96
N ILE A 83 10.76 -3.76 29.06
CA ILE A 83 9.34 -3.87 29.45
C ILE A 83 9.05 -5.26 30.04
N VAL A 84 9.53 -6.33 29.40
CA VAL A 84 9.38 -7.68 29.93
C VAL A 84 10.02 -7.81 31.31
N ALA A 85 11.25 -7.32 31.48
CA ALA A 85 11.94 -7.35 32.77
C ALA A 85 11.16 -6.56 33.85
N ILE A 86 10.63 -5.39 33.52
CA ILE A 86 9.83 -4.57 34.44
C ILE A 86 8.55 -5.32 34.85
N ILE A 87 7.84 -5.97 33.93
CA ILE A 87 6.61 -6.74 34.25
C ILE A 87 6.96 -7.89 35.21
N LEU A 88 8.06 -8.62 34.95
CA LEU A 88 8.51 -9.70 35.85
C LEU A 88 8.89 -9.19 37.25
N LEU A 89 9.62 -8.07 37.33
CA LEU A 89 9.97 -7.45 38.60
C LEU A 89 8.73 -6.98 39.37
N LEU A 90 7.75 -6.39 38.66
CA LEU A 90 6.48 -5.97 39.28
C LEU A 90 5.66 -7.17 39.76
N ASN A 91 5.72 -8.30 39.05
CA ASN A 91 5.08 -9.55 39.48
C ASN A 91 5.68 -10.05 40.80
N ILE A 92 7.04 -10.04 40.88
CA ILE A 92 7.78 -10.43 42.12
C ILE A 92 7.44 -9.49 43.27
N TYR A 93 7.47 -8.20 43.00
CA TYR A 93 7.17 -7.18 44.03
C TYR A 93 5.71 -7.28 44.51
N ALA A 94 4.76 -7.56 43.62
CA ALA A 94 3.36 -7.79 43.99
C ALA A 94 3.19 -9.03 44.87
N ASP A 95 3.95 -10.10 44.63
CA ASP A 95 3.96 -11.30 45.50
C ASP A 95 4.39 -10.99 46.94
N GLU A 96 5.43 -10.18 47.09
CA GLU A 96 5.92 -9.78 48.39
C GLU A 96 4.96 -8.82 49.08
N LEU A 97 4.51 -7.76 48.37
CA LEU A 97 3.63 -6.74 48.92
C LEU A 97 2.29 -7.28 49.42
N LEU A 98 1.73 -8.22 48.67
CA LEU A 98 0.43 -8.83 48.97
C LEU A 98 0.55 -10.12 49.83
N ASN A 99 1.73 -10.50 50.25
CA ASN A 99 2.03 -11.72 50.98
C ASN A 99 1.41 -12.99 50.37
N ILE A 100 1.35 -13.06 49.01
CA ILE A 100 0.67 -14.09 48.25
C ILE A 100 1.17 -15.48 48.66
N ARG A 101 2.48 -15.63 48.85
CA ARG A 101 3.13 -16.88 49.21
C ARG A 101 2.58 -17.45 50.51
N GLN A 102 2.58 -16.64 51.59
CA GLN A 102 2.12 -17.06 52.91
C GLN A 102 0.63 -17.42 52.90
N LEU A 103 -0.18 -16.62 52.18
CA LEU A 103 -1.62 -16.83 52.09
C LEU A 103 -1.94 -18.09 51.30
N MET A 104 -1.18 -18.40 50.25
CA MET A 104 -1.37 -19.62 49.46
C MET A 104 -0.89 -20.85 50.23
N GLU A 105 0.25 -20.81 50.91
CA GLU A 105 0.69 -21.90 51.78
C GLU A 105 -0.35 -22.20 52.89
N ALA A 106 -0.90 -21.20 53.55
CA ALA A 106 -1.97 -21.38 54.54
C ALA A 106 -3.24 -21.98 53.94
N ALA A 107 -3.61 -21.58 52.70
CA ALA A 107 -4.79 -22.13 51.99
C ALA A 107 -4.60 -23.61 51.64
N PHE A 108 -3.40 -24.01 51.20
CA PHE A 108 -3.06 -25.40 50.87
C PHE A 108 -2.89 -26.29 52.11
N HIS A 109 -2.28 -25.79 53.18
CA HIS A 109 -2.11 -26.57 54.44
C HIS A 109 -3.42 -26.93 55.14
N LYS A 110 -4.46 -26.14 54.99
CA LYS A 110 -5.84 -26.54 55.46
C LYS A 110 -6.34 -27.81 54.84
N LYS A 111 -5.74 -28.30 53.76
CA LYS A 111 -6.18 -29.49 52.99
C LYS A 111 -5.38 -30.78 53.35
N GLY A 112 -4.33 -30.69 54.21
CA GLY A 112 -3.48 -31.81 54.62
C GLY A 112 -1.99 -31.58 54.35
N PRO A 113 -1.11 -32.36 54.96
CA PRO A 113 0.37 -32.17 54.83
C PRO A 113 0.82 -32.63 53.42
N GLN A 114 0.72 -31.81 52.46
CA GLN A 114 1.45 -31.99 51.19
C GLN A 114 2.83 -31.37 51.34
N LYS A 115 3.86 -32.20 51.09
CA LYS A 115 5.26 -31.73 51.00
C LYS A 115 5.39 -30.76 49.83
N HIS A 116 4.95 -29.51 50.00
CA HIS A 116 5.38 -28.47 49.08
C HIS A 116 6.82 -28.10 49.45
N ARG A 117 7.73 -28.36 48.52
CA ARG A 117 9.11 -27.85 48.56
C ARG A 117 9.02 -26.34 48.66
N GLY A 118 9.50 -25.77 49.79
CA GLY A 118 9.48 -24.32 50.08
C GLY A 118 10.41 -23.48 49.20
N GLY A 119 10.35 -23.71 47.87
CA GLY A 119 11.04 -22.91 46.86
C GLY A 119 10.05 -22.03 46.10
N ARG A 120 10.51 -20.87 45.63
CA ARG A 120 9.75 -20.08 44.64
C ARG A 120 9.40 -20.97 43.46
N ASP A 121 8.13 -21.03 43.10
CA ASP A 121 7.68 -21.85 41.98
C ASP A 121 7.99 -21.08 40.66
N HIS A 122 9.20 -21.30 40.13
CA HIS A 122 9.66 -20.68 38.89
C HIS A 122 8.79 -20.97 37.67
N GLY A 123 7.91 -21.98 37.75
CA GLY A 123 6.97 -22.29 36.69
C GLY A 123 6.00 -21.15 36.37
N TRP A 124 5.54 -20.42 37.40
CA TRP A 124 4.65 -19.26 37.22
C TRP A 124 5.37 -18.06 36.60
N ASP A 125 6.63 -17.81 36.98
CA ASP A 125 7.43 -16.75 36.40
C ASP A 125 7.71 -17.04 34.93
N PHE A 126 7.97 -18.32 34.58
CA PHE A 126 8.16 -18.75 33.20
C PHE A 126 6.86 -18.63 32.37
N ALA A 127 5.70 -19.00 32.94
CA ALA A 127 4.41 -18.85 32.28
C ALA A 127 4.10 -17.36 31.98
N LEU A 128 4.36 -16.46 32.94
CA LEU A 128 4.20 -15.03 32.75
C LEU A 128 5.14 -14.48 31.66
N LEU A 129 6.39 -14.92 31.67
CA LEU A 129 7.36 -14.55 30.62
C LEU A 129 6.87 -14.97 29.22
N ALA A 130 6.45 -16.24 29.11
CA ALA A 130 5.93 -16.77 27.84
C ALA A 130 4.67 -16.02 27.39
N MET A 131 3.76 -15.72 28.30
CA MET A 131 2.53 -14.98 28.04
C MET A 131 2.82 -13.53 27.60
N THR A 132 3.76 -12.85 28.29
CA THR A 132 4.19 -11.49 27.93
C THR A 132 4.84 -11.47 26.55
N ALA A 133 5.71 -12.42 26.26
CA ALA A 133 6.35 -12.56 24.94
C ALA A 133 5.32 -12.82 23.83
N LEU A 134 4.31 -13.66 24.11
CA LEU A 134 3.23 -13.95 23.17
C LEU A 134 2.38 -12.71 22.90
N VAL A 135 1.96 -11.97 23.93
CA VAL A 135 1.17 -10.73 23.79
C VAL A 135 1.92 -9.68 22.97
N LEU A 136 3.21 -9.48 23.26
CA LEU A 136 4.05 -8.52 22.51
C LEU A 136 4.36 -9.00 21.10
N GLY A 137 4.56 -10.30 20.90
CA GLY A 137 4.76 -10.90 19.58
C GLY A 137 3.52 -10.75 18.69
N ILE A 138 2.34 -11.05 19.20
CA ILE A 138 1.06 -10.85 18.48
C ILE A 138 0.86 -9.37 18.15
N SER A 139 1.07 -8.47 19.11
CA SER A 139 0.96 -7.02 18.90
C SER A 139 1.87 -6.54 17.76
N THR A 140 3.12 -6.99 17.76
CA THR A 140 4.11 -6.64 16.72
C THR A 140 3.69 -7.18 15.36
N SER A 141 3.26 -8.44 15.30
CA SER A 141 2.84 -9.11 14.06
C SER A 141 1.61 -8.43 13.44
N ILE A 142 0.59 -8.12 14.24
CA ILE A 142 -0.61 -7.42 13.77
C ILE A 142 -0.24 -6.07 13.17
N THR A 143 0.55 -5.27 13.90
CA THR A 143 0.95 -3.92 13.44
C THR A 143 1.81 -3.98 12.17
N ALA A 144 2.73 -4.94 12.08
CA ALA A 144 3.57 -5.14 10.90
C ALA A 144 2.74 -5.54 9.67
N ILE A 145 1.79 -6.48 9.83
CA ILE A 145 0.90 -6.92 8.74
C ILE A 145 0.01 -5.77 8.26
N GLN A 146 -0.59 -5.00 9.17
CA GLN A 146 -1.43 -3.86 8.81
C GLN A 146 -0.63 -2.81 8.03
N LYS A 147 0.60 -2.53 8.45
CA LYS A 147 1.48 -1.59 7.74
C LYS A 147 1.86 -2.12 6.37
N TRP A 148 2.26 -3.38 6.27
CA TRP A 148 2.60 -4.00 4.99
C TRP A 148 1.44 -3.98 3.99
N GLN A 149 0.22 -4.29 4.45
CA GLN A 149 -0.98 -4.21 3.62
C GLN A 149 -1.23 -2.78 3.12
N LYS A 150 -1.10 -1.79 4.01
CA LYS A 150 -1.26 -0.37 3.64
C LYS A 150 -0.22 0.10 2.63
N ASP A 151 1.04 -0.29 2.82
CA ASP A 151 2.12 0.07 1.89
C ASP A 151 1.92 -0.61 0.53
N LYS A 152 1.50 -1.88 0.51
CA LYS A 152 1.15 -2.59 -0.73
C LYS A 152 0.01 -1.90 -1.48
N GLN A 153 -1.04 -1.51 -0.78
CA GLN A 153 -2.16 -0.78 -1.40
C GLN A 153 -1.69 0.55 -2.00
N LEU A 154 -0.90 1.33 -1.26
CA LEU A 154 -0.36 2.60 -1.75
C LEU A 154 0.53 2.42 -2.99
N HIS A 155 1.33 1.35 -3.04
CA HIS A 155 2.11 1.02 -4.23
C HIS A 155 1.23 0.69 -5.44
N GLN A 156 0.15 -0.09 -5.23
CA GLN A 156 -0.79 -0.41 -6.29
C GLN A 156 -1.52 0.83 -6.83
N GLU A 157 -1.96 1.72 -5.93
CA GLU A 157 -2.60 2.99 -6.32
C GLU A 157 -1.66 3.86 -7.18
N LYS A 158 -0.39 4.02 -6.76
CA LYS A 158 0.61 4.78 -7.53
C LYS A 158 0.91 4.16 -8.89
N GLU A 159 1.00 2.85 -8.98
CA GLU A 159 1.22 2.16 -10.26
C GLU A 159 0.03 2.33 -11.20
N GLN A 160 -1.19 2.25 -10.66
CA GLN A 160 -2.40 2.50 -11.43
C GLN A 160 -2.49 3.96 -11.93
N GLU A 161 -2.14 4.94 -11.08
CA GLU A 161 -2.05 6.35 -11.49
C GLU A 161 -1.00 6.55 -12.60
N ARG A 162 0.16 5.90 -12.48
CA ARG A 162 1.22 5.95 -13.49
C ARG A 162 0.74 5.42 -14.84
N VAL A 163 0.15 4.21 -14.85
CA VAL A 163 -0.38 3.60 -16.06
C VAL A 163 -1.49 4.44 -16.69
N THR A 164 -2.38 5.00 -15.87
CA THR A 164 -3.45 5.89 -16.35
C THR A 164 -2.90 7.18 -16.96
N SER A 165 -1.86 7.76 -16.33
CA SER A 165 -1.17 8.94 -16.85
C SER A 165 -0.45 8.66 -18.17
N GLU A 166 0.27 7.54 -18.27
CA GLU A 166 0.93 7.10 -19.50
C GLU A 166 -0.10 6.87 -20.62
N LEU A 167 -1.22 6.22 -20.32
CA LEU A 167 -2.30 6.02 -21.28
C LEU A 167 -2.93 7.35 -21.75
N SER A 168 -3.11 8.29 -20.83
CA SER A 168 -3.64 9.62 -21.15
C SER A 168 -2.65 10.42 -22.00
N PHE A 169 -1.36 10.33 -21.70
CA PHE A 169 -0.30 10.92 -22.51
C PHE A 169 -0.27 10.33 -23.93
N LEU A 170 -0.32 9.00 -24.06
CA LEU A 170 -0.41 8.33 -25.36
C LEU A 170 -1.67 8.75 -26.14
N LYS A 171 -2.82 8.86 -25.47
CA LYS A 171 -4.06 9.36 -26.11
C LYS A 171 -3.94 10.83 -26.53
N ALA A 172 -3.24 11.65 -25.77
CA ALA A 172 -3.05 13.07 -26.10
C ALA A 172 -2.11 13.29 -27.30
N GLN A 173 -1.21 12.34 -27.59
CA GLN A 173 -0.37 12.37 -28.78
C GLN A 173 -1.18 12.20 -30.07
N ILE A 174 -2.36 11.60 -30.01
CA ILE A 174 -3.30 11.56 -31.10
C ILE A 174 -4.13 12.85 -31.01
N ASN A 175 -3.92 13.82 -31.88
CA ASN A 175 -4.80 15.01 -31.95
C ASN A 175 -6.20 14.61 -32.48
N PRO A 176 -7.20 14.30 -31.60
CA PRO A 176 -8.48 13.76 -32.06
C PRO A 176 -9.22 14.77 -32.95
N HIS A 177 -9.06 16.06 -32.65
CA HIS A 177 -9.68 17.13 -33.41
C HIS A 177 -9.17 17.18 -34.86
N PHE A 178 -7.87 16.96 -35.09
CA PHE A 178 -7.32 16.85 -36.44
C PHE A 178 -7.95 15.68 -37.20
N PHE A 179 -8.03 14.50 -36.59
CA PHE A 179 -8.56 13.31 -37.24
C PHE A 179 -10.05 13.44 -37.54
N PHE A 180 -10.87 13.95 -36.64
CA PHE A 180 -12.29 14.18 -36.88
C PHE A 180 -12.52 15.23 -37.96
N ASN A 181 -11.78 16.32 -37.97
CA ASN A 181 -11.92 17.35 -39.00
C ASN A 181 -11.49 16.83 -40.38
N THR A 182 -10.41 16.04 -40.42
CA THR A 182 -9.93 15.42 -41.66
C THR A 182 -10.94 14.42 -42.20
N LEU A 183 -11.55 13.58 -41.37
CA LEU A 183 -12.62 12.66 -41.75
C LEU A 183 -13.85 13.38 -42.32
N ASN A 184 -14.28 14.47 -41.66
CA ASN A 184 -15.39 15.29 -42.13
C ASN A 184 -15.10 15.90 -43.50
N ASN A 185 -13.89 16.39 -43.73
CA ASN A 185 -13.49 16.93 -45.04
C ASN A 185 -13.43 15.82 -46.11
N ILE A 186 -12.91 14.65 -45.77
CA ILE A 186 -12.89 13.51 -46.67
C ILE A 186 -14.32 13.08 -47.03
N TYR A 187 -15.24 13.06 -46.07
CA TYR A 187 -16.66 12.77 -46.32
C TYR A 187 -17.27 13.79 -47.28
N ALA A 188 -17.04 15.09 -47.09
CA ALA A 188 -17.51 16.10 -48.02
C ALA A 188 -16.94 15.90 -49.44
N LEU A 189 -15.66 15.52 -49.54
CA LEU A 189 -15.00 15.23 -50.81
C LEU A 189 -15.59 14.00 -51.55
N THR A 190 -16.22 13.05 -50.85
CA THR A 190 -16.86 11.88 -51.53
C THR A 190 -17.95 12.32 -52.51
N HIS A 191 -18.61 13.44 -52.27
CA HIS A 191 -19.66 13.99 -53.11
C HIS A 191 -19.11 14.84 -54.28
N VAL A 192 -17.86 15.35 -54.15
CA VAL A 192 -17.27 16.25 -55.14
C VAL A 192 -16.25 15.54 -56.03
N ASN A 193 -15.36 14.75 -55.43
CA ASN A 193 -14.29 14.03 -56.11
C ASN A 193 -13.92 12.75 -55.37
N ALA A 194 -14.49 11.65 -55.82
CA ALA A 194 -14.28 10.33 -55.20
C ALA A 194 -12.83 9.84 -55.26
N GLU A 195 -12.02 10.31 -56.24
CA GLU A 195 -10.62 9.87 -56.36
C GLU A 195 -9.75 10.57 -55.36
N ILE A 196 -9.90 11.89 -55.18
CA ILE A 196 -9.22 12.66 -54.15
C ILE A 196 -9.59 12.12 -52.75
N SER A 197 -10.89 11.81 -52.53
CA SER A 197 -11.36 11.21 -51.28
C SER A 197 -10.69 9.89 -50.97
N ARG A 198 -10.58 8.96 -51.97
CA ARG A 198 -9.87 7.67 -51.79
C ARG A 198 -8.39 7.86 -51.42
N LYS A 199 -7.72 8.80 -52.10
CA LYS A 199 -6.32 9.11 -51.82
C LYS A 199 -6.16 9.64 -50.38
N ALA A 200 -7.03 10.55 -49.96
CA ALA A 200 -7.01 11.12 -48.62
C ALA A 200 -7.27 10.09 -47.51
N ILE A 201 -8.21 9.12 -47.75
CA ILE A 201 -8.42 7.99 -46.83
C ILE A 201 -7.15 7.17 -46.67
N HIS A 202 -6.46 6.88 -47.77
CA HIS A 202 -5.24 6.08 -47.76
C HIS A 202 -4.10 6.81 -47.00
N GLN A 203 -3.97 8.12 -47.20
CA GLN A 203 -2.99 8.95 -46.49
C GLN A 203 -3.32 8.99 -44.98
N LEU A 204 -4.58 9.22 -44.61
CA LEU A 204 -5.03 9.21 -43.21
C LEU A 204 -4.75 7.86 -42.51
N SER A 205 -5.02 6.74 -43.25
CA SER A 205 -4.74 5.40 -42.75
C SER A 205 -3.25 5.16 -42.47
N ARG A 206 -2.36 5.63 -43.38
CA ARG A 206 -0.90 5.56 -43.13
C ARG A 206 -0.47 6.38 -41.91
N MET A 207 -0.98 7.60 -41.81
CA MET A 207 -0.68 8.47 -40.66
C MET A 207 -1.16 7.85 -39.36
N MET A 208 -2.38 7.30 -39.30
CA MET A 208 -2.88 6.59 -38.11
C MET A 208 -1.99 5.41 -37.76
N ARG A 209 -1.54 4.64 -38.73
CA ARG A 209 -0.63 3.51 -38.49
C ARG A 209 0.70 4.00 -37.86
N TYR A 210 1.29 5.03 -38.45
CA TYR A 210 2.50 5.63 -37.91
C TYR A 210 2.32 6.05 -36.45
N VAL A 211 1.27 6.82 -36.16
CA VAL A 211 0.99 7.31 -34.79
C VAL A 211 0.69 6.19 -33.80
N LEU A 212 0.00 5.12 -34.21
CA LEU A 212 -0.39 4.04 -33.31
C LEU A 212 0.71 2.99 -33.06
N TYR A 213 1.58 2.77 -34.05
CA TYR A 213 2.56 1.67 -33.99
C TYR A 213 4.01 2.15 -34.00
N ASP A 214 4.36 3.07 -34.91
CA ASP A 214 5.76 3.45 -35.11
C ASP A 214 6.27 4.41 -34.01
N THR A 215 5.37 5.21 -33.42
CA THR A 215 5.71 6.10 -32.28
C THR A 215 5.87 5.37 -30.94
N GLN A 216 5.59 4.07 -30.86
CA GLN A 216 5.82 3.28 -29.65
C GLN A 216 7.31 3.03 -29.38
N ASN A 217 8.13 3.13 -30.41
CA ASN A 217 9.57 3.01 -30.29
C ASN A 217 10.20 4.35 -29.85
N SER A 218 11.31 4.29 -29.15
CA SER A 218 12.06 5.50 -28.73
C SER A 218 12.65 6.30 -29.90
N THR A 219 12.81 5.65 -31.07
CA THR A 219 13.35 6.25 -32.29
C THR A 219 12.62 5.72 -33.53
N THR A 220 12.47 6.57 -34.53
CA THR A 220 12.01 6.25 -35.88
C THR A 220 13.03 6.72 -36.90
N LEU A 221 12.94 6.24 -38.16
CA LEU A 221 13.81 6.69 -39.22
C LEU A 221 13.39 8.08 -39.73
N LEU A 222 14.35 8.95 -40.05
CA LEU A 222 14.08 10.28 -40.57
C LEU A 222 13.22 10.23 -41.86
N SER A 223 13.43 9.23 -42.71
CA SER A 223 12.61 9.01 -43.92
C SER A 223 11.14 8.75 -43.59
N GLN A 224 10.85 7.99 -42.53
CA GLN A 224 9.47 7.70 -42.08
C GLN A 224 8.80 8.95 -41.51
N GLU A 225 9.54 9.74 -40.73
CA GLU A 225 9.05 11.01 -40.18
C GLU A 225 8.71 12.00 -41.30
N ILE A 226 9.58 12.13 -42.32
CA ILE A 226 9.32 12.97 -43.48
C ILE A 226 8.10 12.49 -44.27
N ALA A 227 7.93 11.19 -44.44
CA ALA A 227 6.76 10.62 -45.13
C ALA A 227 5.46 10.95 -44.36
N PHE A 228 5.49 10.85 -43.02
CA PHE A 228 4.39 11.23 -42.15
C PHE A 228 4.04 12.71 -42.28
N ILE A 229 5.05 13.61 -42.23
CA ILE A 229 4.87 15.06 -42.40
C ILE A 229 4.25 15.38 -43.77
N LYS A 230 4.69 14.71 -44.83
CA LYS A 230 4.17 14.91 -46.19
C LYS A 230 2.69 14.53 -46.25
N ASP A 231 2.30 13.38 -45.70
CA ASP A 231 0.90 12.98 -45.61
C ASP A 231 0.08 13.99 -44.77
N TYR A 232 0.63 14.49 -43.66
CA TYR A 232 -0.03 15.51 -42.82
C TYR A 232 -0.28 16.80 -43.60
N ILE A 233 0.75 17.32 -44.27
CA ILE A 233 0.65 18.55 -45.07
C ILE A 233 -0.38 18.36 -46.23
N ASP A 234 -0.35 17.22 -46.92
CA ASP A 234 -1.29 16.94 -48.00
C ASP A 234 -2.74 16.92 -47.49
N LEU A 235 -3.00 16.31 -46.35
CA LEU A 235 -4.33 16.31 -45.75
C LEU A 235 -4.74 17.73 -45.25
N MET A 236 -3.80 18.54 -44.75
CA MET A 236 -4.06 19.92 -44.37
C MET A 236 -4.38 20.79 -45.58
N LYS A 237 -3.76 20.56 -46.73
CA LYS A 237 -4.08 21.25 -48.00
C LYS A 237 -5.54 21.08 -48.44
N LEU A 238 -6.17 19.95 -48.13
CA LEU A 238 -7.60 19.73 -48.43
C LEU A 238 -8.55 20.67 -47.67
N ARG A 239 -8.04 21.36 -46.66
CA ARG A 239 -8.81 22.32 -45.82
C ARG A 239 -8.58 23.77 -46.17
N LEU A 240 -7.57 24.03 -46.99
CA LEU A 240 -7.17 25.37 -47.32
C LEU A 240 -7.77 25.80 -48.66
N THR A 241 -7.96 27.09 -48.81
CA THR A 241 -8.36 27.68 -50.09
C THR A 241 -7.12 27.86 -50.99
N ASP A 242 -7.31 27.98 -52.29
CA ASP A 242 -6.25 28.11 -53.29
C ASP A 242 -5.36 29.35 -53.09
N VAL A 243 -5.71 30.23 -52.13
CA VAL A 243 -4.92 31.43 -51.81
C VAL A 243 -3.64 31.09 -51.01
N VAL A 244 -3.64 29.97 -50.29
CA VAL A 244 -2.51 29.58 -49.44
C VAL A 244 -1.55 28.69 -50.19
N LYS A 245 -0.34 29.19 -50.48
CA LYS A 245 0.74 28.41 -51.11
C LYS A 245 1.58 27.74 -50.06
N ILE A 246 1.69 26.43 -50.09
CA ILE A 246 2.54 25.63 -49.21
C ILE A 246 3.66 25.03 -50.05
N ASP A 247 4.87 25.41 -49.72
CA ASP A 247 6.09 24.81 -50.27
C ASP A 247 6.79 23.96 -49.20
N PHE A 248 6.94 22.67 -49.50
CA PHE A 248 7.64 21.71 -48.65
C PHE A 248 8.71 21.01 -49.45
N SER A 249 9.96 21.35 -49.13
CA SER A 249 11.14 20.79 -49.82
C SER A 249 11.99 19.97 -48.84
N THR A 250 12.56 18.90 -49.35
CA THR A 250 13.52 18.07 -48.62
C THR A 250 14.80 17.92 -49.45
N PRO A 251 15.97 17.82 -48.80
CA PRO A 251 17.23 17.55 -49.53
C PRO A 251 17.14 16.26 -50.33
N ALA A 252 17.77 16.28 -51.55
CA ALA A 252 17.73 15.13 -52.47
C ALA A 252 18.46 13.89 -51.89
N ALA A 253 19.50 14.10 -51.07
CA ALA A 253 20.25 13.03 -50.43
C ALA A 253 20.11 13.17 -48.90
N LEU A 254 19.14 12.48 -48.33
CA LEU A 254 18.96 12.36 -46.89
C LEU A 254 19.68 11.11 -46.39
N LYS A 255 20.57 11.29 -45.43
CA LYS A 255 21.13 10.17 -44.67
C LYS A 255 20.07 9.76 -43.65
N ASP A 256 19.55 8.54 -43.80
CA ASP A 256 18.55 8.03 -42.84
C ASP A 256 19.20 7.81 -41.49
N MET A 257 18.62 8.39 -40.46
CA MET A 257 19.09 8.34 -39.08
C MET A 257 17.90 8.15 -38.13
N GLY A 258 18.15 7.58 -36.95
CA GLY A 258 17.15 7.49 -35.89
C GLY A 258 16.90 8.82 -35.23
N ILE A 259 15.66 9.25 -35.19
CA ILE A 259 15.21 10.48 -34.49
C ILE A 259 14.01 10.19 -33.59
N ALA A 260 13.68 11.10 -32.69
CA ALA A 260 12.47 10.96 -31.87
C ALA A 260 11.23 11.06 -32.78
N PRO A 261 10.23 10.15 -32.64
CA PRO A 261 9.01 10.21 -33.43
C PRO A 261 8.25 11.52 -33.17
N MET A 262 7.56 12.03 -34.21
CA MET A 262 6.71 13.22 -34.17
C MET A 262 7.44 14.51 -33.74
N ILE A 263 8.78 14.56 -33.81
CA ILE A 263 9.57 15.71 -33.34
C ILE A 263 9.27 16.98 -34.15
N PHE A 264 8.94 16.86 -35.42
CA PHE A 264 8.66 18.02 -36.30
C PHE A 264 7.19 18.44 -36.28
N LEU A 265 6.28 17.56 -35.87
CA LEU A 265 4.84 17.83 -35.94
C LEU A 265 4.39 19.12 -35.24
N PRO A 266 4.87 19.46 -34.02
CA PRO A 266 4.47 20.70 -33.34
C PRO A 266 4.83 21.97 -34.14
N PHE A 267 5.98 21.96 -34.84
CA PHE A 267 6.44 23.07 -35.66
C PHE A 267 5.53 23.21 -36.91
N ILE A 268 5.18 22.09 -37.53
CA ILE A 268 4.31 22.07 -38.70
C ILE A 268 2.88 22.49 -38.30
N GLU A 269 2.34 21.97 -37.21
CA GLU A 269 1.03 22.40 -36.70
C GLU A 269 0.97 23.90 -36.42
N ASN A 270 2.03 24.47 -35.86
CA ASN A 270 2.09 25.91 -35.61
C ASN A 270 2.17 26.74 -36.89
N ALA A 271 2.76 26.22 -37.96
CA ALA A 271 2.80 26.91 -39.24
C ALA A 271 1.40 26.97 -39.93
N PHE A 272 0.47 26.10 -39.56
CA PHE A 272 -0.92 26.06 -40.08
C PHE A 272 -1.93 26.83 -39.21
N LYS A 273 -1.53 27.37 -38.07
CA LYS A 273 -2.35 28.23 -37.20
C LYS A 273 -2.30 29.67 -37.66
#